data_357ccaeaa6e00c149bf055dcedb4d60d
#
_entry.id   357ccaeaa6e00c149bf055dcedb4d60d
#
_cell.length_a   1.000
_cell.length_b   1.000
_cell.length_c   1.000
_cell.angle_alpha   90.00
_cell.angle_beta   90.00
_cell.angle_gamma   90.00
#
_symmetry.space_group_name_H-M   'P 1'
#
loop_
_entity.id
_entity.type
_entity.pdbx_description
1 polymer ?
#
loop_
_entity_poly.entity_id
_entity_poly.type
_entity_poly.pdbx_seq_one_letter_code
_entity_poly.pdbx_strand_id
1 'polypeptide(L)'
;MFMASLVDPAIGIPRRLARPGPVLRHVHPSETRAIAECFISARTRVDHLVALAYRQLEMQTDQQFAALTDPQGPYRITVVATSELTPYSDAGELLASVLVSRTLEVTTSPEDRAHPLLGGEAGGAYYRFRAVHDLIGHVATGYAFDRDGEYSAWVVQRNLYTGLARWAAATELHGEISALWTTRQFAEHKAVLLDSHLLKGLSPTPREARDTGDPGPSEGSESFRCLERSHSGGCGIRTHGDDHSPQRFQDR
;
A
#
# COMPACT_ATOMS: atom_id res chain seq x y z
N MET A 1 -16.39 -11.19 -13.03
CA MET A 1 -16.91 -12.41 -12.39
C MET A 1 -15.82 -13.48 -12.16
N PHE A 2 -14.59 -13.26 -12.57
CA PHE A 2 -13.49 -14.24 -12.47
C PHE A 2 -12.70 -14.17 -11.14
N MET A 3 -12.75 -13.06 -10.43
CA MET A 3 -11.95 -12.83 -9.21
C MET A 3 -12.50 -13.51 -7.95
N ALA A 4 -13.81 -13.71 -7.86
CA ALA A 4 -14.42 -14.31 -6.65
C ALA A 4 -14.09 -15.80 -6.45
N SER A 5 -13.70 -16.53 -7.50
CA SER A 5 -13.32 -17.94 -7.40
C SER A 5 -11.84 -18.18 -7.06
N LEU A 6 -11.03 -17.13 -7.11
CA LEU A 6 -9.58 -17.20 -6.86
C LEU A 6 -9.19 -16.77 -5.44
N VAL A 7 -10.12 -16.20 -4.70
CA VAL A 7 -9.89 -15.69 -3.35
C VAL A 7 -10.35 -16.72 -2.32
N ASP A 8 -9.55 -16.98 -1.31
CA ASP A 8 -9.99 -17.73 -0.13
C ASP A 8 -11.02 -16.86 0.62
N PRO A 9 -12.27 -17.31 0.75
CA PRO A 9 -13.33 -16.53 1.38
C PRO A 9 -13.09 -16.24 2.87
N ALA A 10 -12.23 -17.03 3.53
CA ALA A 10 -11.94 -16.87 4.95
C ALA A 10 -10.93 -15.75 5.22
N ILE A 11 -9.95 -15.55 4.33
CA ILE A 11 -8.84 -14.63 4.53
C ILE A 11 -8.61 -13.67 3.37
N GLY A 12 -9.42 -13.72 2.32
CA GLY A 12 -9.34 -12.81 1.19
C GLY A 12 -8.14 -12.99 0.26
N ILE A 13 -7.34 -14.05 0.45
CA ILE A 13 -6.13 -14.30 -0.37
C ILE A 13 -6.48 -15.07 -1.64
N PRO A 14 -5.88 -14.75 -2.80
CA PRO A 14 -6.04 -15.55 -4.00
C PRO A 14 -5.63 -17.00 -3.79
N ARG A 15 -6.49 -17.94 -4.17
CA ARG A 15 -6.22 -19.39 -4.04
C ARG A 15 -5.04 -19.84 -4.91
N ARG A 16 -4.72 -19.09 -5.93
CA ARG A 16 -3.54 -19.28 -6.77
C ARG A 16 -2.88 -17.94 -6.96
N LEU A 17 -1.57 -17.89 -6.88
CA LEU A 17 -0.81 -16.78 -7.42
C LEU A 17 -0.97 -16.88 -8.93
N ALA A 18 -1.92 -16.12 -9.48
CA ALA A 18 -2.36 -16.25 -10.86
C ALA A 18 -1.49 -15.38 -11.77
N ARG A 19 -1.41 -15.78 -13.04
CA ARG A 19 -0.93 -14.86 -14.07
C ARG A 19 -1.87 -13.67 -14.20
N PRO A 20 -1.34 -12.50 -14.60
CA PRO A 20 -2.08 -11.25 -14.61
C PRO A 20 -3.38 -11.33 -15.37
N GLY A 21 -4.43 -10.83 -14.76
CA GLY A 21 -5.59 -10.38 -15.49
C GLY A 21 -5.26 -9.02 -16.14
N PRO A 22 -5.70 -8.77 -17.35
CA PRO A 22 -5.18 -7.71 -18.22
C PRO A 22 -5.75 -6.30 -17.95
N VAL A 23 -6.36 -6.01 -16.81
CA VAL A 23 -6.98 -4.70 -16.58
C VAL A 23 -6.09 -3.84 -15.70
N LEU A 24 -5.05 -3.28 -16.32
CA LEU A 24 -4.30 -2.18 -15.72
C LEU A 24 -5.24 -0.99 -15.47
N ARG A 25 -5.20 -0.45 -14.26
CA ARG A 25 -5.96 0.75 -13.89
C ARG A 25 -5.05 1.95 -13.95
N HIS A 26 -5.50 2.98 -14.64
CA HIS A 26 -4.80 4.25 -14.70
C HIS A 26 -5.29 5.17 -13.59
N VAL A 27 -4.35 5.76 -12.86
CA VAL A 27 -4.64 6.82 -11.89
C VAL A 27 -4.51 8.18 -12.59
N HIS A 28 -5.50 9.05 -12.39
CA HIS A 28 -5.40 10.38 -12.96
C HIS A 28 -4.30 11.18 -12.24
N PRO A 29 -3.42 11.92 -12.98
CA PRO A 29 -2.31 12.65 -12.36
C PRO A 29 -2.74 13.65 -11.27
N SER A 30 -3.92 14.27 -11.39
CA SER A 30 -4.45 15.16 -10.35
C SER A 30 -4.84 14.40 -9.07
N GLU A 31 -5.33 13.16 -9.18
CA GLU A 31 -5.64 12.31 -8.02
C GLU A 31 -4.35 11.90 -7.30
N THR A 32 -3.35 11.43 -8.05
CA THR A 32 -2.02 11.14 -7.49
C THR A 32 -1.45 12.34 -6.75
N ARG A 33 -1.53 13.53 -7.34
CA ARG A 33 -1.03 14.76 -6.72
C ARG A 33 -1.79 15.13 -5.44
N ALA A 34 -3.12 15.09 -5.46
CA ALA A 34 -3.94 15.40 -4.29
C ALA A 34 -3.64 14.45 -3.11
N ILE A 35 -3.49 13.16 -3.39
CA ILE A 35 -3.10 12.17 -2.37
C ILE A 35 -1.67 12.41 -1.87
N ALA A 36 -0.73 12.70 -2.77
CA ALA A 36 0.64 13.04 -2.40
C ALA A 36 0.70 14.27 -1.49
N GLU A 37 -0.01 15.34 -1.84
CA GLU A 37 -0.07 16.57 -1.05
C GLU A 37 -0.66 16.31 0.35
N CYS A 38 -1.74 15.53 0.43
CA CYS A 38 -2.33 15.11 1.69
C CYS A 38 -1.32 14.31 2.53
N PHE A 39 -0.67 13.30 1.97
CA PHE A 39 0.32 12.48 2.67
C PHE A 39 1.53 13.30 3.12
N ILE A 40 2.10 14.14 2.26
CA ILE A 40 3.29 14.94 2.56
C ILE A 40 3.00 15.98 3.65
N SER A 41 1.84 16.65 3.58
CA SER A 41 1.46 17.67 4.55
C SER A 41 1.01 17.10 5.91
N ALA A 42 0.58 15.84 5.92
CA ALA A 42 0.15 15.19 7.14
C ALA A 42 1.31 15.09 8.14
N ARG A 43 1.02 15.41 9.41
CA ARG A 43 1.95 15.18 10.51
C ARG A 43 1.61 13.86 11.17
N THR A 44 2.62 13.04 11.41
CA THR A 44 2.45 11.82 12.21
C THR A 44 1.91 12.21 13.59
N ARG A 45 0.69 11.80 13.85
CA ARG A 45 0.05 11.94 15.15
C ARG A 45 -0.65 10.62 15.47
N VAL A 46 -0.03 9.83 16.31
CA VAL A 46 -0.57 8.56 16.74
C VAL A 46 -1.62 8.82 17.83
N ASP A 47 -2.86 9.04 17.38
CA ASP A 47 -4.03 9.01 18.27
C ASP A 47 -4.60 7.58 18.37
N HIS A 48 -5.67 7.44 19.15
CA HIS A 48 -6.29 6.12 19.38
C HIS A 48 -6.79 5.48 18.07
N LEU A 49 -7.36 6.28 17.16
CA LEU A 49 -7.91 5.77 15.90
C LEU A 49 -6.82 5.32 14.93
N VAL A 50 -5.75 6.10 14.80
CA VAL A 50 -4.56 5.72 14.03
C VAL A 50 -3.95 4.45 14.59
N ALA A 51 -3.74 4.39 15.92
CA ALA A 51 -3.19 3.20 16.57
C ALA A 51 -4.07 1.95 16.36
N LEU A 52 -5.39 2.11 16.40
CA LEU A 52 -6.34 1.01 16.14
C LEU A 52 -6.29 0.57 14.68
N ALA A 53 -6.25 1.50 13.73
CA ALA A 53 -6.18 1.21 12.30
C ALA A 53 -4.92 0.40 11.95
N TYR A 54 -3.77 0.82 12.44
CA TYR A 54 -2.51 0.13 12.21
C TYR A 54 -2.44 -1.23 12.90
N ARG A 55 -3.01 -1.37 14.08
CA ARG A 55 -3.15 -2.68 14.75
C ARG A 55 -4.03 -3.64 13.96
N GLN A 56 -5.14 -3.16 13.40
CA GLN A 56 -5.99 -3.98 12.53
C GLN A 56 -5.27 -4.32 11.21
N LEU A 57 -4.48 -3.39 10.65
CA LEU A 57 -3.66 -3.65 9.48
C LEU A 57 -2.66 -4.77 9.76
N GLU A 58 -1.90 -4.69 10.85
CA GLU A 58 -0.95 -5.71 11.27
C GLU A 58 -1.62 -7.09 11.42
N MET A 59 -2.71 -7.16 12.20
CA MET A 59 -3.43 -8.42 12.42
C MET A 59 -3.91 -9.07 11.12
N GLN A 60 -4.46 -8.30 10.19
CA GLN A 60 -4.97 -8.83 8.92
C GLN A 60 -3.83 -9.19 7.98
N THR A 61 -2.74 -8.42 7.99
CA THR A 61 -1.51 -8.74 7.26
C THR A 61 -0.89 -10.05 7.77
N ASP A 62 -0.85 -10.26 9.07
CA ASP A 62 -0.30 -11.48 9.68
C ASP A 62 -1.06 -12.73 9.23
N GLN A 63 -2.38 -12.65 9.17
CA GLN A 63 -3.22 -13.75 8.66
C GLN A 63 -2.91 -14.06 7.19
N GLN A 64 -2.76 -13.02 6.37
CA GLN A 64 -2.43 -13.15 4.95
C GLN A 64 -1.01 -13.73 4.78
N PHE A 65 -0.05 -13.18 5.50
CA PHE A 65 1.34 -13.63 5.47
C PHE A 65 1.46 -15.09 5.89
N ALA A 66 0.82 -15.47 7.01
CA ALA A 66 0.82 -16.84 7.49
C ALA A 66 0.25 -17.83 6.45
N ALA A 67 -0.83 -17.47 5.77
CA ALA A 67 -1.40 -18.33 4.74
C ALA A 67 -0.51 -18.45 3.48
N LEU A 68 0.24 -17.41 3.13
CA LEU A 68 1.16 -17.43 1.99
C LEU A 68 2.44 -18.25 2.30
N THR A 69 2.88 -18.24 3.54
CA THR A 69 4.14 -18.88 3.99
C THR A 69 3.94 -20.24 4.65
N ASP A 70 2.71 -20.68 4.90
CA ASP A 70 2.42 -21.97 5.52
C ASP A 70 3.07 -23.11 4.72
N PRO A 71 3.99 -23.90 5.34
CA PRO A 71 4.66 -25.01 4.66
C PRO A 71 3.69 -26.12 4.23
N GLN A 72 2.53 -26.22 4.84
CA GLN A 72 1.47 -27.17 4.49
C GLN A 72 0.39 -26.55 3.59
N GLY A 73 0.46 -25.23 3.41
CA GLY A 73 -0.46 -24.46 2.58
C GLY A 73 -0.23 -24.63 1.09
N PRO A 74 -1.10 -24.05 0.28
CA PRO A 74 -1.03 -24.16 -1.18
C PRO A 74 0.10 -23.31 -1.80
N TYR A 75 0.57 -22.27 -1.12
CA TYR A 75 1.53 -21.31 -1.66
C TYR A 75 2.98 -21.65 -1.31
N ARG A 76 3.27 -21.91 -0.05
CA ARG A 76 4.60 -22.33 0.49
C ARG A 76 5.71 -21.38 0.11
N ILE A 77 5.48 -20.08 0.25
CA ILE A 77 6.47 -19.08 -0.09
C ILE A 77 7.47 -18.94 1.07
N THR A 78 8.74 -18.99 0.75
CA THR A 78 9.81 -18.62 1.67
C THR A 78 10.12 -17.14 1.50
N VAL A 79 9.99 -16.35 2.56
CA VAL A 79 10.31 -14.93 2.54
C VAL A 79 11.66 -14.71 3.22
N VAL A 80 12.58 -14.06 2.51
CA VAL A 80 13.96 -13.81 2.94
C VAL A 80 14.20 -12.31 3.02
N ALA A 81 14.79 -11.86 4.13
CA ALA A 81 15.21 -10.49 4.28
C ALA A 81 16.51 -10.25 3.50
N THR A 82 16.59 -9.12 2.79
CA THR A 82 17.79 -8.67 2.09
C THR A 82 18.11 -7.23 2.44
N SER A 83 19.38 -6.87 2.34
CA SER A 83 19.84 -5.47 2.41
C SER A 83 19.87 -4.78 1.05
N GLU A 84 19.59 -5.51 -0.04
CA GLU A 84 19.50 -4.92 -1.37
C GLU A 84 18.25 -4.05 -1.45
N LEU A 85 18.42 -2.81 -1.91
CA LEU A 85 17.31 -1.85 -2.01
C LEU A 85 16.31 -2.23 -3.11
N THR A 86 16.80 -2.89 -4.16
CA THR A 86 16.01 -3.34 -5.31
C THR A 86 16.34 -4.79 -5.63
N PRO A 87 15.83 -5.77 -4.85
CA PRO A 87 16.14 -7.19 -5.03
C PRO A 87 15.68 -7.74 -6.38
N TYR A 88 14.77 -7.02 -7.04
CA TYR A 88 14.24 -7.36 -8.36
C TYR A 88 14.31 -6.15 -9.29
N SER A 89 14.82 -6.34 -10.51
CA SER A 89 14.89 -5.28 -11.51
C SER A 89 13.53 -4.89 -12.08
N ASP A 90 12.60 -5.84 -12.08
CA ASP A 90 11.21 -5.65 -12.52
C ASP A 90 10.27 -6.73 -11.94
N ALA A 91 8.98 -6.54 -12.15
CA ALA A 91 7.97 -7.48 -11.67
C ALA A 91 8.03 -8.86 -12.36
N GLY A 92 8.65 -8.97 -13.53
CA GLY A 92 8.87 -10.24 -14.21
C GLY A 92 9.91 -11.10 -13.49
N GLU A 93 10.99 -10.49 -13.02
CA GLU A 93 12.02 -11.16 -12.20
C GLU A 93 11.43 -11.61 -10.86
N LEU A 94 10.68 -10.73 -10.18
CA LEU A 94 9.95 -11.08 -8.98
C LEU A 94 9.02 -12.28 -9.21
N LEU A 95 8.21 -12.22 -10.27
CA LEU A 95 7.30 -13.30 -10.62
C LEU A 95 8.05 -14.62 -10.89
N ALA A 96 9.16 -14.57 -11.63
CA ALA A 96 9.98 -15.74 -11.91
C ALA A 96 10.57 -16.35 -10.65
N SER A 97 11.12 -15.53 -9.75
CA SER A 97 11.63 -15.98 -8.46
C SER A 97 10.56 -16.73 -7.65
N VAL A 98 9.39 -16.13 -7.48
CA VAL A 98 8.31 -16.73 -6.69
C VAL A 98 7.73 -17.98 -7.36
N LEU A 99 7.54 -18.00 -8.67
CA LEU A 99 6.95 -19.15 -9.37
C LEU A 99 7.91 -20.34 -9.45
N VAL A 100 9.22 -20.09 -9.61
CA VAL A 100 10.22 -21.14 -9.81
C VAL A 100 10.79 -21.61 -8.48
N SER A 101 11.31 -20.70 -7.66
CA SER A 101 12.01 -21.01 -6.41
C SER A 101 11.13 -20.96 -5.16
N ARG A 102 9.91 -20.45 -5.27
CA ARG A 102 9.04 -20.18 -4.11
C ARG A 102 9.70 -19.25 -3.09
N THR A 103 10.56 -18.37 -3.54
CA THR A 103 11.29 -17.43 -2.68
C THR A 103 10.93 -16.01 -3.06
N LEU A 104 10.70 -15.21 -2.03
CA LEU A 104 10.52 -13.76 -2.11
C LEU A 104 11.59 -13.09 -1.25
N GLU A 105 12.37 -12.22 -1.83
CA GLU A 105 13.28 -11.33 -1.11
C GLU A 105 12.59 -10.02 -0.79
N VAL A 106 12.66 -9.59 0.47
CA VAL A 106 12.08 -8.32 0.94
C VAL A 106 13.17 -7.48 1.55
N THR A 107 13.32 -6.27 1.06
CA THR A 107 14.28 -5.29 1.58
C THR A 107 13.95 -4.94 3.02
N THR A 108 14.99 -4.78 3.84
CA THR A 108 14.91 -4.24 5.20
C THR A 108 15.90 -3.09 5.33
N SER A 109 15.45 -1.89 5.02
CA SER A 109 16.27 -0.69 5.12
C SER A 109 16.23 -0.07 6.52
N PRO A 110 17.18 0.81 6.86
CA PRO A 110 17.08 1.62 8.07
C PRO A 110 15.83 2.48 8.12
N GLU A 111 15.38 2.98 6.96
CA GLU A 111 14.18 3.80 6.81
C GLU A 111 12.93 2.99 7.16
N ASP A 112 12.83 1.74 6.68
CA ASP A 112 11.71 0.85 7.02
C ASP A 112 11.59 0.63 8.54
N ARG A 113 12.75 0.54 9.23
CA ARG A 113 12.78 0.38 10.71
C ARG A 113 12.30 1.61 11.46
N ALA A 114 12.34 2.77 10.82
CA ALA A 114 11.86 4.03 11.40
C ALA A 114 10.34 4.22 11.29
N HIS A 115 9.60 3.23 10.73
CA HIS A 115 8.15 3.32 10.65
C HIS A 115 7.52 3.51 12.04
N PRO A 116 6.63 4.52 12.24
CA PRO A 116 6.16 4.89 13.57
C PRO A 116 5.38 3.81 14.34
N LEU A 117 4.72 2.87 13.64
CA LEU A 117 3.85 1.86 14.25
C LEU A 117 4.11 0.42 13.77
N LEU A 118 4.79 0.24 12.62
CA LEU A 118 5.07 -1.08 12.08
C LEU A 118 6.58 -1.31 12.12
N GLY A 119 7.04 -2.35 12.79
CA GLY A 119 8.46 -2.70 12.82
C GLY A 119 8.95 -3.16 11.44
N GLY A 120 9.98 -2.52 10.92
CA GLY A 120 10.57 -2.81 9.61
C GLY A 120 11.76 -3.76 9.63
N GLU A 121 12.12 -4.32 10.78
CA GLU A 121 13.12 -5.38 10.88
C GLU A 121 12.66 -6.67 10.19
N ALA A 122 13.59 -7.56 9.91
CA ALA A 122 13.27 -8.88 9.35
C ALA A 122 12.26 -9.62 10.22
N GLY A 123 11.14 -10.01 9.65
CA GLY A 123 10.01 -10.61 10.37
C GLY A 123 9.11 -9.62 11.11
N GLY A 124 9.39 -8.31 11.08
CA GLY A 124 8.53 -7.28 11.64
C GLY A 124 7.23 -7.07 10.86
N ALA A 125 6.34 -6.23 11.40
CA ALA A 125 5.02 -6.02 10.79
C ALA A 125 5.10 -5.38 9.40
N TYR A 126 5.97 -4.38 9.21
CA TYR A 126 6.16 -3.73 7.92
C TYR A 126 6.80 -4.67 6.90
N TYR A 127 7.77 -5.50 7.31
CA TYR A 127 8.36 -6.53 6.48
C TYR A 127 7.29 -7.51 5.96
N ARG A 128 6.39 -7.99 6.84
CA ARG A 128 5.30 -8.88 6.44
C ARG A 128 4.30 -8.19 5.51
N PHE A 129 4.03 -6.91 5.77
CA PHE A 129 3.16 -6.09 4.94
C PHE A 129 3.71 -5.95 3.50
N ARG A 130 5.00 -5.65 3.35
CA ARG A 130 5.67 -5.60 2.05
C ARG A 130 5.65 -6.94 1.34
N ALA A 131 5.94 -8.04 2.05
CA ALA A 131 5.86 -9.38 1.48
C ALA A 131 4.46 -9.70 0.93
N VAL A 132 3.41 -9.35 1.66
CA VAL A 132 2.02 -9.51 1.21
C VAL A 132 1.75 -8.63 -0.01
N HIS A 133 2.26 -7.39 -0.01
CA HIS A 133 2.12 -6.47 -1.15
C HIS A 133 2.75 -7.07 -2.41
N ASP A 134 3.99 -7.50 -2.34
CA ASP A 134 4.70 -8.06 -3.48
C ASP A 134 4.02 -9.32 -4.03
N LEU A 135 3.56 -10.21 -3.14
CA LEU A 135 2.89 -11.45 -3.53
C LEU A 135 1.48 -11.23 -4.11
N ILE A 136 0.69 -10.35 -3.50
CA ILE A 136 -0.70 -10.13 -3.92
C ILE A 136 -0.83 -9.01 -4.94
N GLY A 137 -0.08 -7.93 -4.75
CA GLY A 137 -0.10 -6.77 -5.62
C GLY A 137 0.58 -7.02 -6.97
N HIS A 138 1.73 -7.68 -6.95
CA HIS A 138 2.56 -7.88 -8.14
C HIS A 138 2.58 -9.31 -8.64
N VAL A 139 2.95 -10.30 -7.83
CA VAL A 139 3.05 -11.70 -8.29
C VAL A 139 1.70 -12.27 -8.72
N ALA A 140 0.63 -12.06 -7.93
CA ALA A 140 -0.69 -12.58 -8.25
C ALA A 140 -1.34 -11.87 -9.45
N THR A 141 -0.97 -10.64 -9.72
CA THR A 141 -1.55 -9.79 -10.77
C THR A 141 -0.65 -9.63 -11.99
N GLY A 142 0.68 -9.64 -11.78
CA GLY A 142 1.71 -9.34 -12.77
C GLY A 142 1.82 -7.85 -13.10
N TYR A 143 1.27 -6.97 -12.28
CA TYR A 143 1.44 -5.53 -12.45
C TYR A 143 2.90 -5.12 -12.22
N ALA A 144 3.39 -4.21 -13.06
CA ALA A 144 4.73 -3.67 -12.98
C ALA A 144 4.92 -2.72 -11.78
N PHE A 145 6.18 -2.36 -11.50
CA PHE A 145 6.53 -1.37 -10.46
C PHE A 145 6.46 0.08 -10.97
N ASP A 146 5.67 0.32 -12.02
CA ASP A 146 5.39 1.66 -12.49
C ASP A 146 4.17 2.26 -11.77
N ARG A 147 3.91 3.55 -12.00
CA ARG A 147 2.82 4.27 -11.34
C ARG A 147 1.46 3.59 -11.47
N ASP A 148 1.12 3.14 -12.66
CA ASP A 148 -0.19 2.56 -12.93
C ASP A 148 -0.26 1.11 -12.43
N GLY A 149 0.87 0.39 -12.46
CA GLY A 149 1.02 -0.94 -11.86
C GLY A 149 0.85 -0.90 -10.35
N GLU A 150 1.54 0.00 -9.67
CA GLU A 150 1.40 0.21 -8.22
C GLU A 150 -0.03 0.62 -7.82
N TYR A 151 -0.64 1.53 -8.58
CA TYR A 151 -2.05 1.88 -8.34
C TYR A 151 -2.98 0.68 -8.54
N SER A 152 -2.72 -0.14 -9.55
CA SER A 152 -3.51 -1.34 -9.81
C SER A 152 -3.31 -2.39 -8.72
N ALA A 153 -2.08 -2.56 -8.22
CA ALA A 153 -1.74 -3.40 -7.08
C ALA A 153 -2.49 -2.93 -5.80
N TRP A 154 -2.49 -1.63 -5.52
CA TRP A 154 -3.29 -1.03 -4.45
C TRP A 154 -4.78 -1.35 -4.59
N VAL A 155 -5.37 -1.16 -5.78
CA VAL A 155 -6.80 -1.42 -6.01
C VAL A 155 -7.18 -2.88 -5.77
N VAL A 156 -6.28 -3.82 -6.05
CA VAL A 156 -6.50 -5.25 -5.75
C VAL A 156 -6.35 -5.49 -4.25
N GLN A 157 -5.24 -5.05 -3.68
CA GLN A 157 -4.88 -5.38 -2.30
C GLN A 157 -5.81 -4.73 -1.26
N ARG A 158 -6.30 -3.52 -1.50
CA ARG A 158 -7.26 -2.85 -0.58
C ARG A 158 -8.49 -3.68 -0.27
N ASN A 159 -8.88 -4.60 -1.16
CA ASN A 159 -10.04 -5.46 -0.96
C ASN A 159 -9.76 -6.63 0.00
N LEU A 160 -8.50 -6.85 0.36
CA LEU A 160 -8.08 -7.85 1.34
C LEU A 160 -8.16 -7.32 2.77
N TYR A 161 -8.32 -6.01 2.94
CA TYR A 161 -8.44 -5.37 4.24
C TYR A 161 -9.89 -4.92 4.50
N THR A 162 -10.30 -4.99 5.75
CA THR A 162 -11.62 -4.57 6.21
C THR A 162 -11.51 -3.51 7.32
N GLY A 163 -12.58 -2.77 7.55
CA GLY A 163 -12.62 -1.76 8.61
C GLY A 163 -11.50 -0.74 8.51
N LEU A 164 -10.92 -0.38 9.64
CA LEU A 164 -9.86 0.63 9.72
C LEU A 164 -8.53 0.20 9.11
N ALA A 165 -8.26 -1.12 9.02
CA ALA A 165 -7.06 -1.63 8.35
C ALA A 165 -6.95 -1.14 6.90
N ARG A 166 -8.08 -0.99 6.20
CA ARG A 166 -8.12 -0.51 4.82
C ARG A 166 -7.63 0.94 4.69
N TRP A 167 -7.85 1.76 5.72
CA TRP A 167 -7.39 3.14 5.76
C TRP A 167 -5.89 3.24 6.00
N ALA A 168 -5.38 2.44 6.94
CA ALA A 168 -3.94 2.36 7.15
C ALA A 168 -3.24 1.81 5.89
N ALA A 169 -3.79 0.75 5.26
CA ALA A 169 -3.26 0.24 3.99
C ALA A 169 -3.29 1.29 2.86
N ALA A 170 -4.27 2.19 2.84
CA ALA A 170 -4.28 3.29 1.87
C ALA A 170 -3.12 4.26 2.07
N THR A 171 -2.73 4.53 3.30
CA THR A 171 -1.55 5.37 3.60
C THR A 171 -0.28 4.71 3.08
N GLU A 172 -0.08 3.45 3.41
CA GLU A 172 1.15 2.70 3.06
C GLU A 172 1.28 2.45 1.55
N LEU A 173 0.19 2.07 0.88
CA LEU A 173 0.24 1.66 -0.53
C LEU A 173 -0.03 2.82 -1.49
N HIS A 174 -1.00 3.68 -1.17
CA HIS A 174 -1.40 4.74 -2.10
C HIS A 174 -0.81 6.09 -1.73
N GLY A 175 -0.69 6.40 -0.44
CA GLY A 175 -0.09 7.63 0.06
C GLY A 175 1.40 7.74 -0.29
N GLU A 176 2.18 6.77 0.12
CA GLU A 176 3.63 6.74 -0.09
C GLU A 176 4.00 6.71 -1.57
N ILE A 177 3.36 5.84 -2.34
CA ILE A 177 3.61 5.72 -3.79
C ILE A 177 3.20 6.99 -4.54
N SER A 178 2.08 7.62 -4.16
CA SER A 178 1.69 8.91 -4.75
C SER A 178 2.70 10.01 -4.44
N ALA A 179 3.25 10.04 -3.23
CA ALA A 179 4.32 10.97 -2.85
C ALA A 179 5.59 10.71 -3.67
N LEU A 180 6.03 9.45 -3.79
CA LEU A 180 7.19 9.07 -4.61
C LEU A 180 7.02 9.51 -6.07
N TRP A 181 5.89 9.21 -6.70
CA TRP A 181 5.66 9.59 -8.10
C TRP A 181 5.54 11.10 -8.33
N THR A 182 5.11 11.84 -7.31
CA THR A 182 4.97 13.30 -7.39
C THR A 182 6.29 14.02 -7.14
N THR A 183 7.06 13.59 -6.14
CA THR A 183 8.30 14.26 -5.69
C THR A 183 9.57 13.67 -6.29
N ARG A 184 9.49 12.44 -6.81
CA ARG A 184 10.64 11.63 -7.25
C ARG A 184 11.61 11.27 -6.11
N GLN A 185 11.12 11.29 -4.88
CA GLN A 185 11.89 10.95 -3.68
C GLN A 185 11.01 10.10 -2.76
N PHE A 186 11.61 9.12 -2.10
CA PHE A 186 10.94 8.42 -1.03
C PHE A 186 10.65 9.38 0.10
N ALA A 187 9.40 9.40 0.54
CA ALA A 187 9.00 10.19 1.69
C ALA A 187 9.31 9.41 2.97
N GLU A 188 9.40 10.15 4.07
CA GLU A 188 9.45 9.55 5.40
C GLU A 188 8.16 8.79 5.71
N HIS A 189 8.26 7.60 6.30
CA HIS A 189 7.10 6.81 6.72
C HIS A 189 6.24 7.56 7.73
N LYS A 190 4.93 7.46 7.58
CA LYS A 190 3.98 8.18 8.42
C LYS A 190 2.83 7.28 8.83
N ALA A 191 2.59 7.17 10.13
CA ALA A 191 1.36 6.59 10.62
C ALA A 191 0.25 7.65 10.66
N VAL A 192 -0.53 7.74 9.59
CA VAL A 192 -1.65 8.67 9.41
C VAL A 192 -2.82 7.97 8.73
N LEU A 193 -3.99 8.58 8.76
CA LEU A 193 -5.11 8.16 7.92
C LEU A 193 -5.38 9.28 6.92
N LEU A 194 -5.36 8.95 5.64
CA LEU A 194 -5.61 9.90 4.57
C LEU A 194 -7.08 10.31 4.53
N ASP A 195 -7.35 11.50 3.98
CA ASP A 195 -8.71 12.03 3.88
C ASP A 195 -9.63 11.13 3.03
N SER A 196 -10.79 10.78 3.58
CA SER A 196 -11.78 9.92 2.92
C SER A 196 -12.25 10.44 1.58
N HIS A 197 -12.30 11.76 1.40
CA HIS A 197 -12.72 12.37 0.14
C HIS A 197 -11.77 12.08 -1.02
N LEU A 198 -10.51 11.81 -0.71
CA LEU A 198 -9.48 11.46 -1.69
C LEU A 198 -9.50 9.96 -2.03
N LEU A 199 -10.02 9.13 -1.13
CA LEU A 199 -9.98 7.68 -1.24
C LEU A 199 -11.30 7.12 -1.79
N LYS A 200 -11.58 7.39 -3.06
CA LYS A 200 -12.81 6.92 -3.72
C LYS A 200 -13.05 5.43 -3.50
N GLY A 201 -14.22 5.10 -3.01
CA GLY A 201 -14.65 3.73 -2.75
C GLY A 201 -14.11 3.11 -1.45
N LEU A 202 -13.55 3.91 -0.56
CA LEU A 202 -13.09 3.50 0.77
C LEU A 202 -13.92 4.09 1.92
N SER A 203 -15.01 4.78 1.67
CA SER A 203 -15.85 5.28 2.75
C SER A 203 -16.26 4.12 3.65
N PRO A 204 -15.88 4.12 4.95
CA PRO A 204 -16.41 3.15 5.88
C PRO A 204 -17.91 3.31 5.90
N THR A 205 -18.64 2.22 5.77
CA THR A 205 -20.06 2.28 6.01
C THR A 205 -20.29 2.59 7.49
N PRO A 206 -21.32 3.32 7.88
CA PRO A 206 -21.68 3.53 9.30
C PRO A 206 -21.83 2.23 10.09
N ARG A 207 -22.03 1.11 9.39
CA ARG A 207 -22.10 -0.24 9.92
C ARG A 207 -20.72 -0.77 10.27
N GLU A 208 -19.71 -0.61 9.40
CA GLU A 208 -18.34 -1.05 9.63
C GLU A 208 -17.69 -0.30 10.82
N ALA A 209 -17.98 1.00 10.97
CA ALA A 209 -17.52 1.79 12.11
C ALA A 209 -18.12 1.32 13.44
N ARG A 210 -19.36 0.82 13.45
CA ARG A 210 -20.03 0.30 14.66
C ARG A 210 -19.59 -1.11 15.01
N ASP A 211 -19.32 -1.95 14.03
CA ASP A 211 -18.89 -3.34 14.24
C ASP A 211 -17.48 -3.43 14.83
N THR A 212 -16.67 -2.37 14.71
CA THR A 212 -15.33 -2.30 15.32
C THR A 212 -15.36 -1.94 16.82
N GLY A 213 -16.52 -1.67 17.40
CA GLY A 213 -16.66 -1.25 18.80
C GLY A 213 -16.03 0.11 19.11
N ASP A 214 -15.66 0.86 18.09
CA ASP A 214 -15.14 2.22 18.22
C ASP A 214 -16.31 3.19 18.39
N PRO A 215 -16.35 4.03 19.44
CA PRO A 215 -17.41 5.01 19.66
C PRO A 215 -17.49 6.10 18.58
N GLY A 216 -16.79 5.96 17.45
CA GLY A 216 -16.74 6.93 16.37
C GLY A 216 -16.03 8.24 16.78
N PRO A 217 -15.50 9.03 15.85
CA PRO A 217 -14.89 10.29 16.20
C PRO A 217 -15.94 11.17 16.86
N SER A 218 -15.72 11.55 18.12
CA SER A 218 -16.51 12.60 18.76
C SER A 218 -16.46 13.83 17.85
N GLU A 219 -17.60 14.43 17.54
CA GLU A 219 -17.68 15.68 16.79
C GLU A 219 -16.71 16.69 17.42
N GLY A 220 -15.54 16.88 16.81
CA GLY A 220 -14.47 17.75 17.32
C GLY A 220 -13.04 17.27 17.09
N SER A 221 -12.80 16.04 16.58
CA SER A 221 -11.46 15.60 16.26
C SER A 221 -11.03 16.13 14.90
N GLU A 222 -10.30 17.24 14.90
CA GLU A 222 -9.74 17.91 13.71
C GLU A 222 -8.69 17.06 12.95
N SER A 223 -8.46 15.79 13.34
CA SER A 223 -7.42 14.94 12.79
C SER A 223 -7.77 14.27 11.45
N PHE A 224 -8.99 14.44 10.95
CA PHE A 224 -9.44 13.86 9.67
C PHE A 224 -9.41 14.82 8.48
N ARG A 225 -9.06 16.07 8.70
CA ARG A 225 -9.03 17.04 7.63
C ARG A 225 -7.59 17.32 7.23
N CYS A 226 -7.20 16.93 6.04
CA CYS A 226 -6.24 17.71 5.29
C CYS A 226 -6.80 19.13 5.25
N LEU A 227 -6.25 20.04 6.05
CA LEU A 227 -6.73 21.40 6.22
C LEU A 227 -6.91 22.07 4.84
N GLU A 228 -8.14 22.38 4.50
CA GLU A 228 -8.44 23.40 3.50
C GLU A 228 -7.83 24.72 3.99
N ARG A 229 -6.62 25.03 3.52
CA ARG A 229 -6.16 26.42 3.42
C ARG A 229 -6.09 26.76 1.95
N SER A 230 -7.21 27.23 1.45
CA SER A 230 -7.24 28.11 0.31
C SER A 230 -6.42 29.37 0.64
N HIS A 231 -5.17 29.41 0.20
CA HIS A 231 -4.46 30.65 0.01
C HIS A 231 -4.56 30.99 -1.47
N SER A 232 -5.42 31.92 -1.78
CA SER A 232 -5.37 32.75 -2.96
C SER A 232 -4.00 33.42 -3.03
N GLY A 233 -3.11 32.86 -3.82
CA GLY A 233 -1.82 33.42 -4.12
C GLY A 233 -1.36 32.87 -5.45
N GLY A 234 -1.68 33.57 -6.53
CA GLY A 234 -1.27 33.23 -7.87
C GLY A 234 0.24 33.18 -7.98
N CYS A 235 0.77 32.06 -8.39
CA CYS A 235 2.10 31.97 -8.98
C CYS A 235 1.96 31.17 -10.28
N GLY A 236 2.05 31.90 -11.39
CA GLY A 236 2.03 31.34 -12.72
C GLY A 236 3.27 30.50 -12.95
N ILE A 237 3.08 29.21 -13.17
CA ILE A 237 4.13 28.33 -13.68
C ILE A 237 3.79 27.99 -15.12
N ARG A 238 4.67 28.40 -16.02
CA ARG A 238 4.62 28.07 -17.44
C ARG A 238 4.77 26.57 -17.61
N THR A 239 3.80 25.98 -18.29
CA THR A 239 3.87 24.60 -18.78
C THR A 239 4.86 24.52 -19.93
N HIS A 240 5.98 23.87 -19.73
CA HIS A 240 6.73 23.25 -20.82
C HIS A 240 6.41 21.77 -20.77
N GLY A 241 5.77 21.31 -21.84
CA GLY A 241 5.63 19.89 -22.11
C GLY A 241 6.97 19.33 -22.55
N ASP A 242 7.42 18.30 -21.88
CA ASP A 242 8.42 17.39 -22.39
C ASP A 242 8.02 15.97 -22.03
N ASP A 243 7.69 15.27 -23.09
CA ASP A 243 7.44 13.85 -23.17
C ASP A 243 8.80 13.14 -23.07
N HIS A 244 9.11 12.59 -21.91
CA HIS A 244 10.27 11.71 -21.76
C HIS A 244 9.88 10.45 -21.01
N SER A 245 10.00 9.34 -21.73
CA SER A 245 9.99 7.97 -21.23
C SER A 245 10.83 7.82 -19.96
N PRO A 246 10.38 7.01 -18.99
CA PRO A 246 11.08 6.87 -17.74
C PRO A 246 12.40 6.14 -17.95
N GLN A 247 13.49 6.85 -17.78
CA GLN A 247 14.78 6.21 -17.50
C GLN A 247 14.69 5.55 -16.12
N ARG A 248 15.20 4.34 -16.08
CA ARG A 248 15.35 3.47 -14.92
C ARG A 248 15.79 4.26 -13.69
N PHE A 249 15.08 4.07 -12.59
CA PHE A 249 15.60 4.38 -11.28
C PHE A 249 16.76 3.40 -10.98
N GLN A 250 17.96 3.77 -11.43
CA GLN A 250 19.23 3.28 -10.92
C GLN A 250 19.86 4.50 -10.27
N ASP A 251 20.04 4.41 -8.99
CA ASP A 251 20.79 5.25 -8.07
C ASP A 251 19.92 5.71 -6.88
N ARG A 252 19.78 4.79 -5.97
CA ARG A 252 20.14 4.89 -4.54
C ARG A 252 19.74 3.62 -3.79
#